data_d202fdb14c60c6c55db91dd8437f976e
#
_entry.id   d202fdb14c60c6c55db91dd8437f976e
#
_cell.length_a   1.000
_cell.length_b   1.000
_cell.length_c   1.000
_cell.angle_alpha   90.00
_cell.angle_beta   90.00
_cell.angle_gamma   90.00
#
_symmetry.space_group_name_H-M   'P 1'
#
loop_
_entity.id
_entity.type
_entity.pdbx_description
1 polymer ?
#
loop_
_entity_poly.entity_id
_entity_poly.type
_entity_poly.pdbx_seq_one_letter_code
_entity_poly.pdbx_strand_id
1 'polypeptide(L)'
;MKNKKLTTYQMAVTALMAAALCVLGPLSVPIGAIPISLSNFVICLTAWLLGPKFGTLSVAVYLLIGLVGVPVFSGYGAGIAKLAGPTGGYLVGYLLLAFIGGLFIEKSKGQPVISGIGLVLGDAACYVLGTAWFVFQMQCELGYALSVCVYPFIALDLAKIVVSCIVGTLLRKRLVQAGVLKLREA
;
A
#
# COMPACT_ATOMS: atom_id res chain seq x y z
N MET A 1 -8.99 -12.56 26.50
CA MET A 1 -8.91 -11.89 25.17
C MET A 1 -10.25 -12.09 24.46
N LYS A 2 -11.12 -11.07 24.39
CA LYS A 2 -12.40 -11.18 23.66
C LYS A 2 -12.08 -11.23 22.15
N ASN A 3 -12.30 -12.37 21.52
CA ASN A 3 -12.34 -12.50 20.04
C ASN A 3 -13.46 -11.59 19.52
N LYS A 4 -13.15 -10.35 19.16
CA LYS A 4 -14.10 -9.51 18.41
C LYS A 4 -14.22 -10.13 17.02
N LYS A 5 -15.31 -10.84 16.78
CA LYS A 5 -15.67 -11.37 15.46
C LYS A 5 -15.64 -10.22 14.45
N LEU A 6 -15.05 -10.48 13.29
CA LEU A 6 -15.09 -9.58 12.13
C LEU A 6 -16.54 -9.27 11.79
N THR A 7 -16.92 -8.01 11.74
CA THR A 7 -18.27 -7.65 11.30
C THR A 7 -18.36 -7.80 9.79
N THR A 8 -19.54 -8.19 9.28
CA THR A 8 -19.81 -8.29 7.83
C THR A 8 -19.43 -7.03 7.09
N TYR A 9 -19.66 -5.86 7.72
CA TYR A 9 -19.26 -4.57 7.18
C TYR A 9 -17.73 -4.47 7.01
N GLN A 10 -16.94 -4.83 8.02
CA GLN A 10 -15.47 -4.79 7.95
C GLN A 10 -14.94 -5.71 6.85
N MET A 11 -15.54 -6.89 6.68
CA MET A 11 -15.18 -7.81 5.60
C MET A 11 -15.51 -7.21 4.23
N ALA A 12 -16.70 -6.61 4.08
CA ALA A 12 -17.12 -6.01 2.81
C ALA A 12 -16.19 -4.85 2.38
N VAL A 13 -15.85 -3.94 3.30
CA VAL A 13 -14.96 -2.80 2.97
C VAL A 13 -13.53 -3.28 2.72
N THR A 14 -13.05 -4.28 3.45
CA THR A 14 -11.72 -4.90 3.21
C THR A 14 -11.67 -5.52 1.80
N ALA A 15 -12.70 -6.26 1.42
CA ALA A 15 -12.81 -6.87 0.08
C ALA A 15 -12.92 -5.80 -1.02
N LEU A 16 -13.68 -4.72 -0.78
CA LEU A 16 -13.81 -3.61 -1.72
C LEU A 16 -12.45 -2.93 -1.98
N MET A 17 -11.66 -2.68 -0.93
CA MET A 17 -10.34 -2.07 -1.09
C MET A 17 -9.33 -3.04 -1.73
N ALA A 18 -9.42 -4.34 -1.44
CA ALA A 18 -8.64 -5.35 -2.16
C ALA A 18 -9.00 -5.39 -3.65
N ALA A 19 -10.30 -5.32 -3.99
CA ALA A 19 -10.75 -5.23 -5.38
C ALA A 19 -10.27 -3.95 -6.06
N ALA A 20 -10.31 -2.80 -5.38
CA ALA A 20 -9.76 -1.55 -5.90
C ALA A 20 -8.25 -1.67 -6.19
N LEU A 21 -7.49 -2.34 -5.31
CA LEU A 21 -6.07 -2.65 -5.56
C LEU A 21 -5.89 -3.55 -6.77
N CYS A 22 -6.74 -4.57 -6.96
CA CYS A 22 -6.68 -5.47 -8.12
C CYS A 22 -6.96 -4.75 -9.44
N VAL A 23 -7.84 -3.74 -9.45
CA VAL A 23 -8.21 -2.99 -10.65
C VAL A 23 -7.19 -1.88 -10.97
N LEU A 24 -6.73 -1.16 -9.96
CA LEU A 24 -5.85 0.00 -10.13
C LEU A 24 -4.36 -0.36 -10.08
N GLY A 25 -4.01 -1.47 -9.43
CA GLY A 25 -2.63 -1.97 -9.30
C GLY A 25 -1.93 -2.26 -10.62
N PRO A 26 -2.58 -2.89 -11.61
CA PRO A 26 -2.00 -3.14 -12.93
C PRO A 26 -1.68 -1.87 -13.70
N LEU A 27 -2.40 -0.76 -13.43
CA LEU A 27 -2.20 0.51 -14.10
C LEU A 27 -0.84 1.08 -13.69
N SER A 28 0.10 1.01 -14.61
CA SER A 28 1.47 1.46 -14.38
C SER A 28 2.08 2.01 -15.65
N VAL A 29 2.95 3.00 -15.48
CA VAL A 29 3.75 3.57 -16.56
C VAL A 29 5.14 2.97 -16.46
N PRO A 30 5.64 2.29 -17.51
CA PRO A 30 6.99 1.73 -17.51
C PRO A 30 8.02 2.88 -17.60
N ILE A 31 8.79 3.08 -16.56
CA ILE A 31 9.89 4.05 -16.50
C ILE A 31 11.12 3.31 -15.99
N GLY A 32 11.96 2.82 -16.90
CA GLY A 32 13.13 2.04 -16.56
C GLY A 32 12.82 0.62 -16.07
N ALA A 33 13.61 0.09 -15.12
CA ALA A 33 13.50 -1.30 -14.66
C ALA A 33 12.29 -1.55 -13.75
N ILE A 34 11.78 -0.52 -13.09
CA ILE A 34 10.63 -0.61 -12.19
C ILE A 34 9.52 0.32 -12.70
N PRO A 35 8.31 -0.19 -12.96
CA PRO A 35 7.19 0.64 -13.40
C PRO A 35 6.62 1.48 -12.26
N ILE A 36 6.26 2.72 -12.55
CA ILE A 36 5.50 3.56 -11.63
C ILE A 36 4.05 3.10 -11.65
N SER A 37 3.57 2.55 -10.55
CA SER A 37 2.19 2.07 -10.43
C SER A 37 1.34 2.96 -9.53
N LEU A 38 0.03 2.82 -9.67
CA LEU A 38 -0.95 3.43 -8.77
C LEU A 38 -1.14 2.62 -7.47
N SER A 39 -0.56 1.42 -7.38
CA SER A 39 -0.69 0.53 -6.21
C SER A 39 -0.35 1.23 -4.91
N ASN A 40 0.79 1.94 -4.85
CA ASN A 40 1.25 2.67 -3.67
C ASN A 40 0.20 3.70 -3.20
N PHE A 41 -0.36 4.48 -4.13
CA PHE A 41 -1.42 5.46 -3.83
C PHE A 41 -2.68 4.80 -3.25
N VAL A 42 -3.15 3.70 -3.87
CA VAL A 42 -4.34 2.98 -3.39
C VAL A 42 -4.09 2.34 -2.03
N ILE A 43 -2.87 1.85 -1.76
CA ILE A 43 -2.48 1.33 -0.44
C ILE A 43 -2.53 2.43 0.62
N CYS A 44 -2.01 3.63 0.32
CA CYS A 44 -2.11 4.77 1.22
C CYS A 44 -3.58 5.12 1.53
N LEU A 45 -4.46 5.15 0.52
CA LEU A 45 -5.90 5.36 0.74
C LEU A 45 -6.54 4.22 1.55
N THR A 46 -6.14 2.97 1.30
CA THR A 46 -6.60 1.81 2.05
C THR A 46 -6.22 1.93 3.53
N ALA A 47 -5.00 2.36 3.82
CA ALA A 47 -4.54 2.63 5.18
C ALA A 47 -5.36 3.75 5.86
N TRP A 48 -5.72 4.81 5.11
CA TRP A 48 -6.57 5.91 5.59
C TRP A 48 -7.97 5.46 5.98
N LEU A 49 -8.58 4.59 5.19
CA LEU A 49 -9.96 4.17 5.36
C LEU A 49 -10.10 3.05 6.39
N LEU A 50 -9.18 2.08 6.38
CA LEU A 50 -9.29 0.83 7.13
C LEU A 50 -8.37 0.73 8.34
N GLY A 51 -7.38 1.62 8.44
CA GLY A 51 -6.35 1.55 9.48
C GLY A 51 -5.40 0.34 9.32
N PRO A 52 -4.57 0.04 10.34
CA PRO A 52 -3.47 -0.90 10.19
C PRO A 52 -3.93 -2.35 9.94
N LYS A 53 -4.92 -2.83 10.68
CA LYS A 53 -5.34 -4.25 10.62
C LYS A 53 -6.02 -4.59 9.31
N PHE A 54 -7.08 -3.87 8.98
CA PHE A 54 -7.89 -4.16 7.78
C PHE A 54 -7.24 -3.64 6.50
N GLY A 55 -6.46 -2.56 6.59
CA GLY A 55 -5.65 -2.08 5.47
C GLY A 55 -4.60 -3.11 5.06
N THR A 56 -3.85 -3.63 6.03
CA THR A 56 -2.87 -4.70 5.76
C THR A 56 -3.54 -5.98 5.26
N LEU A 57 -4.71 -6.32 5.81
CA LEU A 57 -5.47 -7.48 5.34
C LEU A 57 -5.93 -7.31 3.88
N SER A 58 -6.40 -6.11 3.47
CA SER A 58 -6.75 -5.84 2.06
C SER A 58 -5.56 -6.03 1.13
N VAL A 59 -4.38 -5.53 1.53
CA VAL A 59 -3.14 -5.72 0.77
C VAL A 59 -2.74 -7.19 0.71
N ALA A 60 -2.86 -7.93 1.82
CA ALA A 60 -2.57 -9.36 1.85
C ALA A 60 -3.49 -10.14 0.89
N VAL A 61 -4.80 -9.83 0.87
CA VAL A 61 -5.76 -10.44 -0.07
C VAL A 61 -5.38 -10.10 -1.51
N TYR A 62 -5.04 -8.85 -1.82
CA TYR A 62 -4.56 -8.44 -3.14
C TYR A 62 -3.33 -9.24 -3.57
N LEU A 63 -2.34 -9.40 -2.67
CA LEU A 63 -1.13 -10.18 -2.97
C LEU A 63 -1.46 -11.67 -3.22
N LEU A 64 -2.37 -12.26 -2.43
CA LEU A 64 -2.81 -13.64 -2.62
C LEU A 64 -3.51 -13.84 -3.97
N ILE A 65 -4.39 -12.91 -4.37
CA ILE A 65 -5.06 -12.95 -5.68
C ILE A 65 -4.03 -12.91 -6.81
N GLY A 66 -3.04 -12.02 -6.72
CA GLY A 66 -1.96 -11.94 -7.69
C GLY A 66 -1.07 -13.19 -7.71
N LEU A 67 -0.84 -13.80 -6.55
CA LEU A 67 -0.02 -15.00 -6.41
C LEU A 67 -0.69 -16.23 -7.05
N VAL A 68 -2.01 -16.34 -6.97
CA VAL A 68 -2.81 -17.40 -7.64
C VAL A 68 -2.78 -17.27 -9.18
N GLY A 69 -2.30 -16.14 -9.71
CA GLY A 69 -2.12 -15.96 -11.15
C GLY A 69 -3.06 -14.94 -11.79
N VAL A 70 -3.87 -14.23 -11.01
CA VAL A 70 -4.68 -13.14 -11.54
C VAL A 70 -3.76 -11.93 -11.86
N PRO A 71 -3.84 -11.29 -13.05
CA PRO A 71 -2.93 -10.23 -13.49
C PRO A 71 -3.22 -8.88 -12.83
N VAL A 72 -3.02 -8.81 -11.49
CA VAL A 72 -3.33 -7.64 -10.66
C VAL A 72 -2.11 -6.82 -10.26
N PHE A 73 -0.90 -7.31 -10.51
CA PHE A 73 0.33 -6.57 -10.22
C PHE A 73 0.68 -5.57 -11.32
N SER A 74 1.59 -4.65 -11.03
CA SER A 74 2.01 -3.61 -11.99
C SER A 74 2.39 -4.20 -13.35
N GLY A 75 1.88 -3.58 -14.43
CA GLY A 75 2.06 -4.05 -15.80
C GLY A 75 1.33 -5.35 -16.11
N TYR A 76 0.21 -5.60 -15.43
CA TYR A 76 -0.58 -6.84 -15.55
C TYR A 76 0.21 -8.12 -15.21
N GLY A 77 1.22 -7.97 -14.34
CA GLY A 77 1.98 -9.11 -13.84
C GLY A 77 1.16 -9.98 -12.91
N ALA A 78 1.53 -11.26 -12.82
CA ALA A 78 0.86 -12.26 -12.00
C ALA A 78 1.79 -13.38 -11.56
N GLY A 79 1.34 -14.12 -10.56
CA GLY A 79 1.94 -15.39 -10.13
C GLY A 79 3.24 -15.25 -9.32
N ILE A 80 3.77 -16.40 -8.95
CA ILE A 80 4.99 -16.53 -8.16
C ILE A 80 6.18 -15.88 -8.87
N ALA A 81 6.25 -15.97 -10.20
CA ALA A 81 7.34 -15.38 -10.97
C ALA A 81 7.47 -13.87 -10.77
N LYS A 82 6.36 -13.14 -10.60
CA LYS A 82 6.40 -11.70 -10.32
C LYS A 82 6.83 -11.41 -8.88
N LEU A 83 6.42 -12.25 -7.94
CA LEU A 83 6.81 -12.12 -6.53
C LEU A 83 8.28 -12.53 -6.30
N ALA A 84 8.75 -13.55 -7.00
CA ALA A 84 10.15 -13.97 -6.99
C ALA A 84 11.06 -13.10 -7.88
N GLY A 85 10.49 -12.23 -8.71
CA GLY A 85 11.23 -11.32 -9.58
C GLY A 85 11.80 -10.10 -8.84
N PRO A 86 12.50 -9.21 -9.56
CA PRO A 86 13.21 -8.05 -8.99
C PRO A 86 12.30 -7.10 -8.17
N THR A 87 11.01 -7.05 -8.48
CA THR A 87 10.04 -6.17 -7.81
C THR A 87 9.31 -6.85 -6.63
N GLY A 88 9.59 -8.12 -6.35
CA GLY A 88 8.89 -8.90 -5.32
C GLY A 88 9.02 -8.33 -3.91
N GLY A 89 10.21 -7.83 -3.56
CA GLY A 89 10.43 -7.18 -2.26
C GLY A 89 9.54 -5.97 -2.02
N TYR A 90 9.24 -5.19 -3.07
CA TYR A 90 8.30 -4.06 -2.98
C TYR A 90 6.86 -4.52 -2.77
N LEU A 91 6.46 -5.62 -3.43
CA LEU A 91 5.12 -6.20 -3.21
C LEU A 91 4.94 -6.64 -1.75
N VAL A 92 5.93 -7.29 -1.16
CA VAL A 92 5.91 -7.64 0.28
C VAL A 92 5.99 -6.37 1.15
N GLY A 93 6.79 -5.40 0.74
CA GLY A 93 6.91 -4.09 1.39
C GLY A 93 5.60 -3.32 1.49
N TYR A 94 4.65 -3.54 0.59
CA TYR A 94 3.32 -2.96 0.65
C TYR A 94 2.54 -3.31 1.93
N LEU A 95 2.81 -4.48 2.52
CA LEU A 95 2.24 -4.83 3.82
C LEU A 95 2.77 -3.93 4.94
N LEU A 96 4.07 -3.59 4.88
CA LEU A 96 4.69 -2.67 5.84
C LEU A 96 4.14 -1.25 5.67
N LEU A 97 4.01 -0.77 4.43
CA LEU A 97 3.42 0.53 4.13
C LEU A 97 2.00 0.64 4.69
N ALA A 98 1.15 -0.35 4.42
CA ALA A 98 -0.23 -0.36 4.90
C ALA A 98 -0.30 -0.43 6.43
N PHE A 99 0.55 -1.24 7.06
CA PHE A 99 0.58 -1.42 8.50
C PHE A 99 1.09 -0.18 9.23
N ILE A 100 2.29 0.30 8.87
CA ILE A 100 2.93 1.45 9.52
C ILE A 100 2.09 2.72 9.26
N GLY A 101 1.74 3.01 8.00
CA GLY A 101 0.89 4.15 7.66
C GLY A 101 -0.44 4.11 8.40
N GLY A 102 -1.10 2.94 8.40
CA GLY A 102 -2.35 2.73 9.12
C GLY A 102 -2.24 2.94 10.62
N LEU A 103 -1.13 2.51 11.26
CA LEU A 103 -0.87 2.73 12.69
C LEU A 103 -0.80 4.22 13.04
N PHE A 104 -0.07 5.00 12.24
CA PHE A 104 0.05 6.43 12.47
C PHE A 104 -1.30 7.15 12.25
N ILE A 105 -2.05 6.74 11.25
CA ILE A 105 -3.39 7.29 10.96
C ILE A 105 -4.36 6.97 12.13
N GLU A 106 -4.33 5.75 12.66
CA GLU A 106 -5.18 5.36 13.78
C GLU A 106 -4.79 6.12 15.05
N LYS A 107 -3.50 6.15 15.41
CA LYS A 107 -2.99 6.84 16.60
C LYS A 107 -3.18 8.37 16.56
N SER A 108 -3.04 8.97 15.38
CA SER A 108 -3.23 10.42 15.19
C SER A 108 -4.71 10.83 15.07
N LYS A 109 -5.63 9.86 15.14
CA LYS A 109 -7.08 10.08 14.88
C LYS A 109 -7.34 10.74 13.50
N GLY A 110 -6.45 10.51 12.54
CA GLY A 110 -6.53 11.04 11.20
C GLY A 110 -6.04 12.50 11.05
N GLN A 111 -5.14 12.94 11.93
CA GLN A 111 -4.43 14.20 11.72
C GLN A 111 -3.54 14.09 10.45
N PRO A 112 -3.71 14.98 9.44
CA PRO A 112 -3.08 14.78 8.13
C PRO A 112 -1.55 14.81 8.19
N VAL A 113 -0.96 15.67 9.02
CA VAL A 113 0.50 15.81 9.14
C VAL A 113 1.13 14.55 9.74
N ILE A 114 0.63 14.09 10.88
CA ILE A 114 1.17 12.89 11.57
C ILE A 114 0.91 11.64 10.74
N SER A 115 -0.25 11.56 10.09
CA SER A 115 -0.59 10.48 9.18
C SER A 115 0.33 10.46 7.96
N GLY A 116 0.64 11.63 7.40
CA GLY A 116 1.60 11.79 6.31
C GLY A 116 3.00 11.30 6.69
N ILE A 117 3.48 11.66 7.89
CA ILE A 117 4.77 11.15 8.42
C ILE A 117 4.74 9.62 8.51
N GLY A 118 3.64 9.04 9.00
CA GLY A 118 3.50 7.59 9.08
C GLY A 118 3.51 6.90 7.71
N LEU A 119 2.89 7.51 6.70
CA LEU A 119 2.92 6.99 5.33
C LEU A 119 4.32 7.09 4.72
N VAL A 120 5.04 8.19 4.95
CA VAL A 120 6.44 8.33 4.51
C VAL A 120 7.34 7.29 5.18
N LEU A 121 7.18 7.04 6.48
CA LEU A 121 7.94 6.00 7.18
C LEU A 121 7.61 4.60 6.67
N GLY A 122 6.33 4.34 6.38
CA GLY A 122 5.90 3.07 5.78
C GLY A 122 6.46 2.87 4.37
N ASP A 123 6.50 3.93 3.58
CA ASP A 123 7.06 3.93 2.22
C ASP A 123 8.59 3.74 2.26
N ALA A 124 9.27 4.40 3.18
CA ALA A 124 10.70 4.19 3.42
C ALA A 124 11.01 2.73 3.80
N ALA A 125 10.20 2.12 4.68
CA ALA A 125 10.34 0.70 5.01
C ALA A 125 10.12 -0.21 3.79
N CYS A 126 9.16 0.15 2.93
CA CYS A 126 8.93 -0.53 1.65
C CYS A 126 10.14 -0.40 0.72
N TYR A 127 10.74 0.79 0.62
CA TYR A 127 11.97 0.99 -0.17
C TYR A 127 13.14 0.17 0.36
N VAL A 128 13.36 0.15 1.67
CA VAL A 128 14.45 -0.64 2.28
C VAL A 128 14.31 -2.11 1.92
N LEU A 129 13.13 -2.68 2.13
CA LEU A 129 12.88 -4.10 1.85
C LEU A 129 12.93 -4.40 0.34
N GLY A 130 12.32 -3.52 -0.48
CA GLY A 130 12.29 -3.67 -1.93
C GLY A 130 13.66 -3.55 -2.57
N THR A 131 14.46 -2.57 -2.14
CA THR A 131 15.81 -2.35 -2.67
C THR A 131 16.77 -3.46 -2.22
N ALA A 132 16.70 -3.92 -0.97
CA ALA A 132 17.47 -5.04 -0.50
C ALA A 132 17.18 -6.32 -1.31
N TRP A 133 15.90 -6.58 -1.58
CA TRP A 133 15.46 -7.68 -2.44
C TRP A 133 15.99 -7.53 -3.87
N PHE A 134 15.89 -6.32 -4.44
CA PHE A 134 16.38 -6.02 -5.79
C PHE A 134 17.89 -6.28 -5.92
N VAL A 135 18.69 -5.79 -4.96
CA VAL A 135 20.15 -6.04 -4.91
C VAL A 135 20.44 -7.53 -4.86
N PHE A 136 19.74 -8.26 -4.00
CA PHE A 136 19.91 -9.73 -3.88
C PHE A 136 19.54 -10.44 -5.18
N GLN A 137 18.44 -10.06 -5.82
CA GLN A 137 17.93 -10.74 -7.01
C GLN A 137 18.74 -10.42 -8.28
N MET A 138 19.18 -9.16 -8.41
CA MET A 138 19.92 -8.68 -9.59
C MET A 138 21.44 -8.78 -9.44
N GLN A 139 21.93 -9.16 -8.24
CA GLN A 139 23.37 -9.25 -7.94
C GLN A 139 24.12 -7.96 -8.32
N CYS A 140 23.51 -6.80 -8.06
CA CYS A 140 24.02 -5.48 -8.45
C CYS A 140 24.50 -4.69 -7.22
N GLU A 141 25.26 -3.62 -7.45
CA GLU A 141 25.69 -2.71 -6.39
C GLU A 141 24.52 -1.90 -5.83
N LEU A 142 24.58 -1.60 -4.53
CA LEU A 142 23.56 -0.81 -3.83
C LEU A 142 23.37 0.58 -4.47
N GLY A 143 24.45 1.23 -4.92
CA GLY A 143 24.39 2.53 -5.57
C GLY A 143 23.57 2.52 -6.86
N TYR A 144 23.76 1.47 -7.68
CA TYR A 144 22.94 1.24 -8.87
C TYR A 144 21.46 1.01 -8.50
N ALA A 145 21.22 0.13 -7.54
CA ALA A 145 19.86 -0.17 -7.09
C ALA A 145 19.12 1.09 -6.60
N LEU A 146 19.77 1.94 -5.80
CA LEU A 146 19.19 3.19 -5.33
C LEU A 146 18.86 4.15 -6.48
N SER A 147 19.75 4.25 -7.48
CA SER A 147 19.55 5.14 -8.63
C SER A 147 18.37 4.73 -9.53
N VAL A 148 18.09 3.43 -9.61
CA VAL A 148 17.03 2.87 -10.46
C VAL A 148 15.71 2.69 -9.70
N CYS A 149 15.79 2.30 -8.41
CA CYS A 149 14.62 1.86 -7.65
C CYS A 149 14.07 2.90 -6.68
N VAL A 150 14.85 3.94 -6.31
CA VAL A 150 14.47 4.88 -5.26
C VAL A 150 14.41 6.31 -5.78
N TYR A 151 15.52 6.84 -6.32
CA TYR A 151 15.59 8.25 -6.67
C TYR A 151 14.50 8.73 -7.63
N PRO A 152 14.13 8.01 -8.70
CA PRO A 152 13.07 8.47 -9.60
C PRO A 152 11.67 8.45 -8.96
N PHE A 153 11.49 7.65 -7.90
CA PHE A 153 10.19 7.41 -7.29
C PHE A 153 9.89 8.33 -6.11
N ILE A 154 10.91 8.80 -5.38
CA ILE A 154 10.74 9.62 -4.16
C ILE A 154 9.80 10.80 -4.40
N ALA A 155 10.04 11.59 -5.43
CA ALA A 155 9.23 12.79 -5.70
C ALA A 155 7.78 12.43 -6.02
N LEU A 156 7.57 11.37 -6.81
CA LEU A 156 6.24 10.90 -7.21
C LEU A 156 5.49 10.28 -6.03
N ASP A 157 6.16 9.49 -5.20
CA ASP A 157 5.53 8.84 -4.06
C ASP A 157 5.21 9.84 -2.95
N LEU A 158 6.06 10.85 -2.73
CA LEU A 158 5.73 11.97 -1.86
C LEU A 158 4.49 12.73 -2.36
N ALA A 159 4.39 13.01 -3.67
CA ALA A 159 3.21 13.63 -4.25
C ALA A 159 1.95 12.76 -4.05
N LYS A 160 2.04 11.44 -4.28
CA LYS A 160 0.95 10.49 -4.02
C LYS A 160 0.55 10.47 -2.55
N ILE A 161 1.52 10.53 -1.62
CA ILE A 161 1.25 10.58 -0.18
C ILE A 161 0.51 11.88 0.17
N VAL A 162 0.95 13.03 -0.34
CA VAL A 162 0.25 14.31 -0.13
C VAL A 162 -1.19 14.25 -0.64
N VAL A 163 -1.39 13.79 -1.88
CA VAL A 163 -2.74 13.62 -2.45
C VAL A 163 -3.57 12.63 -1.62
N SER A 164 -2.97 11.53 -1.17
CA SER A 164 -3.66 10.54 -0.34
C SER A 164 -4.06 11.10 1.02
N CYS A 165 -3.26 12.00 1.61
CA CYS A 165 -3.61 12.72 2.84
C CYS A 165 -4.82 13.63 2.66
N ILE A 166 -4.89 14.36 1.54
CA ILE A 166 -6.02 15.24 1.22
C ILE A 166 -7.28 14.41 0.95
N VAL A 167 -7.20 13.49 0.00
CA VAL A 167 -8.33 12.64 -0.42
C VAL A 167 -8.79 11.73 0.72
N GLY A 168 -7.85 11.09 1.43
CA GLY A 168 -8.14 10.19 2.54
C GLY A 168 -8.85 10.89 3.70
N THR A 169 -8.42 12.11 4.04
CA THR A 169 -9.10 12.92 5.06
C THR A 169 -10.52 13.29 4.64
N LEU A 170 -10.71 13.71 3.39
CA LEU A 170 -12.02 14.06 2.84
C LEU A 170 -12.95 12.84 2.79
N LEU A 171 -12.48 11.73 2.25
CA LEU A 171 -13.24 10.48 2.17
C LEU A 171 -13.63 9.98 3.56
N ARG A 172 -12.70 9.97 4.50
CA ARG A 172 -12.96 9.54 5.88
C ARG A 172 -14.04 10.40 6.53
N LYS A 173 -13.97 11.74 6.40
CA LYS A 173 -14.99 12.65 6.91
C LYS A 173 -16.37 12.36 6.30
N ARG A 174 -16.45 12.21 4.99
CA ARG A 174 -17.71 11.93 4.28
C ARG A 174 -18.30 10.57 4.63
N LEU A 175 -17.49 9.54 4.71
CA LEU A 175 -17.94 8.19 5.06
C LEU A 175 -18.41 8.10 6.52
N VAL A 176 -17.80 8.85 7.43
CA VAL A 176 -18.26 8.96 8.82
C VAL A 176 -19.60 9.69 8.89
N GLN A 177 -19.76 10.81 8.17
CA GLN A 177 -21.03 11.56 8.09
C GLN A 177 -22.16 10.73 7.48
N ALA A 178 -21.84 9.90 6.49
CA ALA A 178 -22.81 8.98 5.87
C ALA A 178 -23.13 7.73 6.74
N GLY A 179 -22.56 7.62 7.94
CA GLY A 179 -22.76 6.46 8.83
C GLY A 179 -22.14 5.16 8.32
N VAL A 180 -21.38 5.23 7.22
CA VAL A 180 -20.74 4.09 6.57
C VAL A 180 -19.46 3.66 7.32
N LEU A 181 -18.66 4.61 7.82
CA LEU A 181 -17.48 4.36 8.64
C LEU A 181 -17.81 4.66 10.11
N LYS A 182 -17.89 3.62 10.92
CA LYS A 182 -17.92 3.81 12.38
C LYS A 182 -16.49 4.07 12.83
N LEU A 183 -16.21 5.30 13.29
CA LEU A 183 -14.95 5.59 13.98
C LEU A 183 -14.83 4.60 15.12
N ARG A 184 -13.77 3.84 15.13
CA ARG A 184 -13.42 2.98 16.25
C ARG A 184 -12.99 3.92 17.37
N GLU A 185 -13.89 4.18 18.31
CA GLU A 185 -13.50 4.79 19.58
C GLU A 185 -12.45 3.89 20.22
N ALA A 186 -11.26 4.47 20.43
CA ALA A 186 -10.12 3.81 21.04
C ALA A 186 -10.36 3.64 22.54
#